data_7bc59bfd8eeec0a0b022937dfa4b4035
#
_entry.id   7bc59bfd8eeec0a0b022937dfa4b4035
#
_cell.length_a   1.000
_cell.length_b   1.000
_cell.length_c   1.000
_cell.angle_alpha   90.00
_cell.angle_beta   90.00
_cell.angle_gamma   90.00
#
_symmetry.space_group_name_H-M   'P 1'
#
loop_
_entity.id
_entity.type
_entity.pdbx_description
1 polymer ?
#
loop_
_entity_poly.entity_id
_entity_poly.type
_entity_poly.pdbx_seq_one_letter_code
_entity_poly.pdbx_strand_id
1 'polypeptide(L)'
;LEDVGGKNRPIKVYGRNRKSGTFKFIESRFAQDAGFSEKIIQLESNQAIINAVMRDSCAIGYVGAGFLMDENGKPNSEIWAMYLYTEGDRAYSPYERTAVTNGDYPLIRPLYQYFNGAPSGIVKQFLEFELSEEGEKIIQKHGYFNVSSYYESINKKNGILM
;
A
#
# COMPACT_ATOMS: atom_id res chain seq x y z
N LEU A 1 -6.04 21.76 -10.40
CA LEU A 1 -6.19 22.02 -8.95
C LEU A 1 -7.32 23.00 -8.65
N GLU A 2 -7.66 23.91 -9.58
CA GLU A 2 -8.73 24.89 -9.41
C GLU A 2 -10.09 24.22 -9.12
N ASP A 3 -10.41 23.12 -9.81
CA ASP A 3 -11.66 22.38 -9.64
C ASP A 3 -11.86 21.80 -8.21
N VAL A 4 -10.80 21.73 -7.42
CA VAL A 4 -10.80 21.26 -6.02
C VAL A 4 -10.38 22.37 -5.05
N GLY A 5 -10.56 23.64 -5.43
CA GLY A 5 -10.26 24.81 -4.60
C GLY A 5 -8.78 25.17 -4.47
N GLY A 6 -7.94 24.60 -5.31
CA GLY A 6 -6.51 24.90 -5.37
C GLY A 6 -6.18 26.02 -6.35
N LYS A 7 -4.89 26.32 -6.51
CA LYS A 7 -4.39 27.29 -7.51
C LYS A 7 -4.59 26.75 -8.93
N ASN A 8 -4.81 27.63 -9.91
CA ASN A 8 -4.91 27.24 -11.32
C ASN A 8 -3.57 26.76 -11.86
N ARG A 9 -3.25 25.49 -11.55
CA ARG A 9 -2.05 24.77 -12.01
C ARG A 9 -2.42 23.33 -12.34
N PRO A 10 -1.82 22.73 -13.37
CA PRO A 10 -2.01 21.31 -13.68
C PRO A 10 -1.44 20.45 -12.55
N ILE A 11 -2.14 19.37 -12.22
CA ILE A 11 -1.63 18.33 -11.31
C ILE A 11 -0.63 17.47 -12.10
N LYS A 12 0.55 17.25 -11.54
CA LYS A 12 1.51 16.28 -12.04
C LYS A 12 1.33 14.96 -11.28
N VAL A 13 1.09 13.89 -12.01
CA VAL A 13 0.89 12.57 -11.45
C VAL A 13 2.15 11.73 -11.64
N TYR A 14 2.72 11.26 -10.52
CA TYR A 14 3.87 10.37 -10.51
C TYR A 14 3.45 8.95 -10.14
N GLY A 15 3.87 7.97 -10.91
CA GLY A 15 3.53 6.57 -10.69
C GLY A 15 4.69 5.63 -11.00
N ARG A 16 4.48 4.36 -10.69
CA ARG A 16 5.40 3.29 -11.06
C ARG A 16 5.19 2.90 -12.53
N ASN A 17 6.19 2.25 -13.10
CA ASN A 17 6.07 1.66 -14.43
C ASN A 17 5.13 0.44 -14.45
N ARG A 18 4.75 -0.02 -15.65
CA ARG A 18 3.80 -1.13 -15.87
C ARG A 18 4.24 -2.49 -15.32
N LYS A 19 5.54 -2.66 -15.00
CA LYS A 19 6.06 -3.89 -14.38
C LYS A 19 5.76 -3.95 -12.88
N SER A 20 5.40 -2.83 -12.26
CA SER A 20 5.10 -2.75 -10.83
C SER A 20 3.73 -3.34 -10.49
N GLY A 21 3.68 -4.19 -9.46
CA GLY A 21 2.41 -4.66 -8.90
C GLY A 21 1.56 -3.52 -8.32
N THR A 22 2.18 -2.44 -7.79
CA THR A 22 1.45 -1.25 -7.32
C THR A 22 0.81 -0.50 -8.49
N PHE A 23 1.51 -0.39 -9.63
CA PHE A 23 0.91 0.18 -10.84
C PHE A 23 -0.36 -0.58 -11.22
N LYS A 24 -0.27 -1.91 -11.39
CA LYS A 24 -1.41 -2.76 -11.77
C LYS A 24 -2.57 -2.67 -10.77
N PHE A 25 -2.27 -2.60 -9.48
CA PHE A 25 -3.29 -2.47 -8.45
C PHE A 25 -4.05 -1.14 -8.56
N ILE A 26 -3.34 -0.02 -8.69
CA ILE A 26 -3.97 1.31 -8.83
C ILE A 26 -4.71 1.42 -10.16
N GLU A 27 -4.15 0.88 -11.25
CA GLU A 27 -4.81 0.84 -12.56
C GLU A 27 -6.15 0.11 -12.49
N SER A 28 -6.20 -1.06 -11.86
CA SER A 28 -7.43 -1.84 -11.71
C SER A 28 -8.49 -1.15 -10.83
N ARG A 29 -8.09 -0.26 -9.93
CA ARG A 29 -9.00 0.46 -9.04
C ARG A 29 -9.57 1.75 -9.64
N PHE A 30 -8.77 2.48 -10.40
CA PHE A 30 -9.13 3.83 -10.86
C PHE A 30 -9.21 3.99 -12.37
N ALA A 31 -8.53 3.17 -13.13
CA ALA A 31 -8.47 3.35 -14.59
C ALA A 31 -9.29 2.30 -15.36
N GLN A 32 -9.55 1.15 -14.75
CA GLN A 32 -10.31 0.06 -15.36
C GLN A 32 -9.96 -0.15 -16.86
N ASP A 33 -10.95 -0.19 -17.74
CA ASP A 33 -10.76 -0.41 -19.17
C ASP A 33 -10.17 0.78 -19.93
N ALA A 34 -10.24 1.99 -19.35
CA ALA A 34 -9.68 3.20 -19.96
C ALA A 34 -8.15 3.28 -19.86
N GLY A 35 -7.55 2.50 -18.96
CA GLY A 35 -6.11 2.60 -18.65
C GLY A 35 -5.73 3.93 -17.99
N PHE A 36 -4.48 4.04 -17.58
CA PHE A 36 -3.94 5.30 -17.08
C PHE A 36 -3.70 6.32 -18.17
N SER A 37 -3.89 7.59 -17.83
CA SER A 37 -3.51 8.70 -18.68
C SER A 37 -2.03 8.62 -19.10
N GLU A 38 -1.75 8.87 -20.38
CA GLU A 38 -0.36 8.97 -20.88
C GLU A 38 0.46 10.09 -20.23
N LYS A 39 -0.22 11.02 -19.56
CA LYS A 39 0.42 12.13 -18.84
C LYS A 39 1.03 11.72 -17.49
N ILE A 40 0.87 10.47 -17.05
CA ILE A 40 1.53 9.97 -15.83
C ILE A 40 3.02 9.85 -16.05
N ILE A 41 3.80 10.51 -15.19
CA ILE A 41 5.25 10.42 -15.19
C ILE A 41 5.64 9.13 -14.45
N GLN A 42 6.19 8.18 -15.22
CA GLN A 42 6.58 6.88 -14.67
C GLN A 42 7.99 6.93 -14.08
N LEU A 43 8.13 6.43 -12.86
CA LEU A 43 9.39 6.36 -12.13
C LEU A 43 9.70 4.92 -11.70
N GLU A 44 10.99 4.59 -11.60
CA GLU A 44 11.46 3.22 -11.37
C GLU A 44 11.30 2.74 -9.93
N SER A 45 11.22 3.65 -8.94
CA SER A 45 11.13 3.26 -7.52
C SER A 45 10.11 4.09 -6.75
N ASN A 46 9.66 3.56 -5.61
CA ASN A 46 8.81 4.30 -4.67
C ASN A 46 9.54 5.53 -4.12
N GLN A 47 10.84 5.41 -3.83
CA GLN A 47 11.63 6.53 -3.33
C GLN A 47 11.74 7.66 -4.36
N ALA A 48 11.85 7.33 -5.64
CA ALA A 48 11.86 8.34 -6.71
C ALA A 48 10.52 9.10 -6.78
N ILE A 49 9.39 8.42 -6.57
CA ILE A 49 8.06 9.05 -6.50
C ILE A 49 7.98 9.99 -5.30
N ILE A 50 8.39 9.54 -4.13
CA ILE A 50 8.41 10.34 -2.90
C ILE A 50 9.24 11.61 -3.11
N ASN A 51 10.46 11.49 -3.61
CA ASN A 51 11.34 12.61 -3.86
C ASN A 51 10.76 13.61 -4.90
N ALA A 52 10.03 13.11 -5.90
CA ALA A 52 9.37 13.96 -6.89
C ALA A 52 8.21 14.75 -6.30
N VAL A 53 7.39 14.09 -5.47
CA VAL A 53 6.24 14.73 -4.78
C VAL A 53 6.74 15.78 -3.78
N MET A 54 7.76 15.50 -2.99
CA MET A 54 8.32 16.45 -2.03
C MET A 54 8.86 17.74 -2.68
N ARG A 55 9.29 17.67 -3.94
CA ARG A 55 9.88 18.83 -4.67
C ARG A 55 8.84 19.65 -5.44
N ASP A 56 7.62 19.19 -5.58
CA ASP A 56 6.60 19.85 -6.41
C ASP A 56 5.24 19.90 -5.69
N SER A 57 4.86 21.08 -5.25
CA SER A 57 3.60 21.32 -4.55
C SER A 57 2.33 21.05 -5.41
N CYS A 58 2.48 20.80 -6.70
CA CYS A 58 1.40 20.40 -7.61
C CYS A 58 1.44 18.91 -7.94
N ALA A 59 2.28 18.15 -7.26
CA ALA A 59 2.44 16.72 -7.51
C ALA A 59 1.51 15.87 -6.65
N ILE A 60 1.10 14.74 -7.22
CA ILE A 60 0.48 13.63 -6.52
C ILE A 60 1.18 12.33 -6.95
N GLY A 61 1.30 11.37 -6.06
CA GLY A 61 1.87 10.06 -6.37
C GLY A 61 1.24 8.97 -5.54
N TYR A 62 1.53 7.72 -5.89
CA TYR A 62 1.10 6.57 -5.12
C TYR A 62 2.28 5.63 -4.83
N VAL A 63 2.37 5.19 -3.59
CA VAL A 63 3.40 4.26 -3.08
C VAL A 63 2.80 3.35 -2.03
N GLY A 64 3.49 2.28 -1.66
CA GLY A 64 3.10 1.48 -0.48
C GLY A 64 3.27 2.28 0.82
N ALA A 65 2.36 2.13 1.77
CA ALA A 65 2.35 2.89 3.02
C ALA A 65 3.66 2.75 3.81
N GLY A 66 4.31 1.58 3.79
CA GLY A 66 5.60 1.37 4.45
C GLY A 66 6.72 2.29 3.98
N PHE A 67 6.65 2.81 2.74
CA PHE A 67 7.64 3.77 2.23
C PHE A 67 7.43 5.21 2.76
N LEU A 68 6.32 5.46 3.41
CA LEU A 68 5.99 6.74 4.03
C LEU A 68 6.27 6.75 5.53
N MET A 69 6.83 5.67 6.08
CA MET A 69 7.23 5.56 7.48
C MET A 69 8.69 5.94 7.68
N ASP A 70 8.99 6.55 8.81
CA ASP A 70 10.35 6.75 9.27
C ASP A 70 10.96 5.45 9.87
N GLU A 71 12.20 5.51 10.30
CA GLU A 71 12.92 4.39 10.94
C GLU A 71 12.29 3.91 12.25
N ASN A 72 11.44 4.74 12.88
CA ASN A 72 10.70 4.43 14.09
C ASN A 72 9.28 3.89 13.81
N GLY A 73 8.92 3.72 12.53
CA GLY A 73 7.58 3.28 12.12
C GLY A 73 6.50 4.35 12.27
N LYS A 74 6.87 5.64 12.29
CA LYS A 74 5.94 6.77 12.30
C LYS A 74 5.79 7.35 10.90
N PRO A 75 4.61 7.88 10.55
CA PRO A 75 4.44 8.58 9.29
C PRO A 75 5.41 9.74 9.13
N ASN A 76 6.05 9.83 7.97
CA ASN A 76 6.91 10.95 7.63
C ASN A 76 6.10 12.25 7.57
N SER A 77 6.44 13.23 8.41
CA SER A 77 5.72 14.50 8.54
C SER A 77 5.86 15.43 7.32
N GLU A 78 6.81 15.19 6.44
CA GLU A 78 7.02 15.97 5.22
C GLU A 78 6.14 15.54 4.05
N ILE A 79 5.39 14.43 4.22
CA ILE A 79 4.56 13.84 3.17
C ILE A 79 3.11 13.73 3.67
N TRP A 80 2.21 14.31 2.91
CA TRP A 80 0.78 14.21 3.18
C TRP A 80 0.19 12.99 2.49
N ALA A 81 -0.21 11.98 3.27
CA ALA A 81 -1.03 10.89 2.78
C ALA A 81 -2.48 11.34 2.67
N MET A 82 -3.09 11.14 1.51
CA MET A 82 -4.48 11.52 1.28
C MET A 82 -5.43 10.61 2.04
N TYR A 83 -6.46 11.21 2.63
CA TYR A 83 -7.61 10.49 3.17
C TYR A 83 -8.54 10.13 2.01
N LEU A 84 -9.09 8.93 2.04
CA LEU A 84 -9.95 8.42 0.98
C LEU A 84 -11.31 8.01 1.52
N TYR A 85 -12.35 8.25 0.71
CA TYR A 85 -13.70 7.77 0.96
C TYR A 85 -13.88 6.39 0.34
N THR A 86 -14.66 5.53 1.02
CA THR A 86 -15.24 4.32 0.41
C THR A 86 -16.72 4.56 0.16
N GLU A 87 -17.48 4.74 1.23
CA GLU A 87 -18.89 5.09 1.25
C GLU A 87 -19.16 5.87 2.54
N GLY A 88 -20.21 6.71 2.54
CA GLY A 88 -20.59 7.51 3.71
C GLY A 88 -19.88 8.86 3.82
N ASP A 89 -19.91 9.45 5.01
CA ASP A 89 -19.50 10.85 5.23
C ASP A 89 -18.07 10.98 5.77
N ARG A 90 -17.34 9.87 5.92
CA ARG A 90 -16.00 9.88 6.51
C ARG A 90 -14.93 9.44 5.50
N ALA A 91 -13.85 10.21 5.43
CA ALA A 91 -12.61 9.81 4.79
C ALA A 91 -11.66 9.14 5.79
N TYR A 92 -10.98 8.10 5.37
CA TYR A 92 -10.06 7.31 6.19
C TYR A 92 -8.61 7.55 5.80
N SER A 93 -7.74 7.59 6.80
CA SER A 93 -6.29 7.67 6.62
C SER A 93 -5.69 6.28 6.33
N PRO A 94 -4.66 6.16 5.46
CA PRO A 94 -3.92 4.91 5.28
C PRO A 94 -3.17 4.47 6.55
N TYR A 95 -3.02 5.35 7.53
CA TYR A 95 -2.36 5.06 8.82
C TYR A 95 -3.34 4.66 9.91
N GLU A 96 -4.64 4.74 9.66
CA GLU A 96 -5.67 4.32 10.62
C GLU A 96 -5.81 2.79 10.58
N ARG A 97 -5.11 2.13 11.53
CA ARG A 97 -5.02 0.67 11.58
C ARG A 97 -6.38 -0.01 11.52
N THR A 98 -7.35 0.44 12.31
CA THR A 98 -8.70 -0.13 12.35
C THR A 98 -9.40 -0.03 11.00
N ALA A 99 -9.31 1.11 10.33
CA ALA A 99 -9.90 1.31 9.02
C ALA A 99 -9.26 0.41 7.94
N VAL A 100 -7.94 0.20 8.01
CA VAL A 100 -7.24 -0.72 7.11
C VAL A 100 -7.62 -2.17 7.39
N THR A 101 -7.65 -2.58 8.67
CA THR A 101 -7.96 -3.97 9.05
C THR A 101 -9.40 -4.34 8.75
N ASN A 102 -10.33 -3.40 8.93
CA ASN A 102 -11.76 -3.61 8.65
C ASN A 102 -12.11 -3.51 7.15
N GLY A 103 -11.21 -2.98 6.32
CA GLY A 103 -11.47 -2.76 4.89
C GLY A 103 -12.14 -1.43 4.56
N ASP A 104 -12.26 -0.52 5.53
CA ASP A 104 -12.87 0.81 5.35
C ASP A 104 -11.97 1.71 4.47
N TYR A 105 -10.63 1.57 4.57
CA TYR A 105 -9.70 2.24 3.67
C TYR A 105 -9.65 1.51 2.32
N PRO A 106 -9.93 2.18 1.18
CA PRO A 106 -10.20 1.47 -0.08
C PRO A 106 -8.98 0.91 -0.81
N LEU A 107 -7.77 1.35 -0.48
CA LEU A 107 -6.55 0.93 -1.17
C LEU A 107 -5.74 -0.06 -0.35
N ILE A 108 -6.34 -1.20 -0.04
CA ILE A 108 -5.70 -2.30 0.68
C ILE A 108 -5.35 -3.39 -0.31
N ARG A 109 -4.16 -3.93 -0.18
CA ARG A 109 -3.68 -5.04 -0.99
C ARG A 109 -2.91 -6.04 -0.13
N PRO A 110 -3.30 -7.34 -0.14
CA PRO A 110 -2.50 -8.37 0.52
C PRO A 110 -1.16 -8.58 -0.21
N LEU A 111 -0.16 -8.97 0.55
CA LEU A 111 1.08 -9.52 0.03
C LEU A 111 0.97 -11.04 0.07
N TYR A 112 1.25 -11.70 -1.06
CA TYR A 112 1.23 -13.14 -1.17
C TYR A 112 2.64 -13.69 -1.30
N GLN A 113 2.88 -14.80 -0.63
CA GLN A 113 4.06 -15.62 -0.84
C GLN A 113 3.68 -16.88 -1.60
N TYR A 114 4.53 -17.28 -2.52
CA TYR A 114 4.34 -18.46 -3.36
C TYR A 114 5.43 -19.46 -3.10
N PHE A 115 5.06 -20.71 -2.90
CA PHE A 115 5.97 -21.84 -2.74
C PHE A 115 5.40 -23.07 -3.44
N ASN A 116 6.26 -24.06 -3.73
CA ASN A 116 5.87 -25.26 -4.44
C ASN A 116 5.39 -26.35 -3.45
N GLY A 117 4.13 -26.73 -3.53
CA GLY A 117 3.48 -27.73 -2.67
C GLY A 117 3.24 -27.24 -1.24
N ALA A 118 3.01 -28.17 -0.30
CA ALA A 118 2.83 -27.83 1.10
C ALA A 118 4.16 -27.39 1.74
N PRO A 119 4.18 -26.26 2.51
CA PRO A 119 5.42 -25.79 3.11
C PRO A 119 5.96 -26.80 4.13
N SER A 120 7.26 -27.05 4.08
CA SER A 120 7.95 -27.97 4.98
C SER A 120 9.35 -27.45 5.34
N GLY A 121 9.99 -28.04 6.35
CA GLY A 121 11.33 -27.70 6.77
C GLY A 121 11.51 -26.22 7.06
N ILE A 122 12.59 -25.63 6.56
CA ILE A 122 12.93 -24.21 6.81
C ILE A 122 11.91 -23.23 6.24
N VAL A 123 11.25 -23.57 5.13
CA VAL A 123 10.20 -22.72 4.54
C VAL A 123 9.03 -22.62 5.51
N LYS A 124 8.58 -23.72 6.07
CA LYS A 124 7.49 -23.73 7.06
C LYS A 124 7.87 -22.93 8.31
N GLN A 125 9.06 -23.15 8.85
CA GLN A 125 9.55 -22.42 10.02
C GLN A 125 9.62 -20.91 9.77
N PHE A 126 10.04 -20.48 8.59
CA PHE A 126 10.07 -19.06 8.22
C PHE A 126 8.66 -18.46 8.16
N LEU A 127 7.70 -19.15 7.55
CA LEU A 127 6.30 -18.69 7.47
C LEU A 127 5.65 -18.62 8.86
N GLU A 128 5.92 -19.62 9.72
CA GLU A 128 5.45 -19.63 11.11
C GLU A 128 6.05 -18.48 11.91
N PHE A 129 7.33 -18.15 11.69
CA PHE A 129 7.98 -16.99 12.30
C PHE A 129 7.36 -15.68 11.83
N GLU A 130 7.15 -15.49 10.51
CA GLU A 130 6.53 -14.27 10.00
C GLU A 130 5.13 -14.00 10.57
N LEU A 131 4.37 -15.07 10.80
CA LEU A 131 3.01 -15.01 11.36
C LEU A 131 2.98 -15.06 12.89
N SER A 132 4.14 -15.18 13.54
CA SER A 132 4.25 -15.09 14.99
C SER A 132 4.12 -13.65 15.48
N GLU A 133 3.85 -13.47 16.78
CA GLU A 133 3.79 -12.14 17.41
C GLU A 133 5.08 -11.32 17.16
N GLU A 134 6.23 -11.96 17.15
CA GLU A 134 7.53 -11.31 16.90
C GLU A 134 7.66 -10.88 15.43
N GLY A 135 7.33 -11.76 14.49
CA GLY A 135 7.32 -11.45 13.05
C GLY A 135 6.34 -10.34 12.72
N GLU A 136 5.14 -10.39 13.27
CA GLU A 136 4.13 -9.35 13.07
C GLU A 136 4.56 -7.96 13.62
N LYS A 137 5.28 -7.91 14.74
CA LYS A 137 5.87 -6.65 15.26
C LYS A 137 6.88 -6.07 14.27
N ILE A 138 7.68 -6.92 13.62
CA ILE A 138 8.63 -6.48 12.58
C ILE A 138 7.86 -5.94 11.37
N ILE A 139 6.86 -6.64 10.90
CA ILE A 139 5.99 -6.24 9.79
C ILE A 139 5.36 -4.87 10.06
N GLN A 140 4.82 -4.68 11.26
CA GLN A 140 4.19 -3.41 11.68
C GLN A 140 5.19 -2.25 11.73
N LYS A 141 6.41 -2.50 12.22
CA LYS A 141 7.48 -1.49 12.27
C LYS A 141 7.83 -0.96 10.87
N HIS A 142 7.66 -1.79 9.84
CA HIS A 142 7.89 -1.41 8.45
C HIS A 142 6.63 -0.86 7.74
N GLY A 143 5.59 -0.50 8.49
CA GLY A 143 4.38 0.15 7.94
C GLY A 143 3.43 -0.79 7.21
N TYR A 144 3.53 -2.10 7.48
CA TYR A 144 2.59 -3.09 7.03
C TYR A 144 1.62 -3.48 8.14
N PHE A 145 0.56 -4.21 7.77
CA PHE A 145 -0.48 -4.63 8.69
C PHE A 145 -0.46 -6.15 8.85
N ASN A 146 -0.89 -6.61 10.01
CA ASN A 146 -1.02 -8.03 10.30
C ASN A 146 -2.03 -8.69 9.36
N VAL A 147 -1.90 -10.00 9.24
CA VAL A 147 -2.84 -10.82 8.48
C VAL A 147 -4.23 -10.73 9.13
N SER A 148 -5.26 -10.47 8.33
CA SER A 148 -6.64 -10.46 8.82
C SER A 148 -7.16 -11.89 9.05
N SER A 149 -8.19 -12.04 9.88
CA SER A 149 -8.83 -13.34 10.15
C SER A 149 -9.28 -14.10 8.88
N TYR A 150 -9.64 -13.37 7.84
CA TYR A 150 -9.95 -13.95 6.54
C TYR A 150 -8.75 -14.69 5.94
N TYR A 151 -7.58 -14.02 5.86
CA TYR A 151 -6.36 -14.62 5.32
C TYR A 151 -5.75 -15.65 6.26
N GLU A 152 -5.92 -15.50 7.58
CA GLU A 152 -5.56 -16.55 8.55
C GLU A 152 -6.26 -17.88 8.23
N SER A 153 -7.55 -17.82 7.91
CA SER A 153 -8.33 -19.01 7.54
C SER A 153 -7.78 -19.68 6.27
N ILE A 154 -7.30 -18.90 5.31
CA ILE A 154 -6.67 -19.40 4.09
C ILE A 154 -5.32 -20.03 4.40
N ASN A 155 -4.50 -19.38 5.22
CA ASN A 155 -3.20 -19.89 5.64
C ASN A 155 -3.32 -21.24 6.34
N LYS A 156 -4.30 -21.38 7.26
CA LYS A 156 -4.58 -22.67 7.92
C LYS A 156 -4.95 -23.77 6.92
N LYS A 157 -5.80 -23.47 5.93
CA LYS A 157 -6.15 -24.43 4.86
C LYS A 157 -4.94 -24.87 4.04
N ASN A 158 -3.95 -24.01 3.92
CA ASN A 158 -2.70 -24.27 3.20
C ASN A 158 -1.61 -24.95 4.09
N GLY A 159 -1.97 -25.36 5.30
CA GLY A 159 -1.06 -26.07 6.21
C GLY A 159 -0.07 -25.17 6.95
N ILE A 160 -0.30 -23.85 6.94
CA ILE A 160 0.46 -22.89 7.73
C ILE A 160 -0.33 -22.68 9.02
N LEU A 161 0.17 -23.25 10.11
CA LEU A 161 -0.40 -23.08 11.45
C LEU A 161 0.04 -21.72 12.01
N MET A 162 -0.90 -21.01 12.57
CA MET A 162 -0.65 -19.86 13.45
C MET A 162 -0.99 -20.24 14.87
#